data_6da89e401d65d6eb3916b5ed631b2df6
#
_entry.id   6da89e401d65d6eb3916b5ed631b2df6
#
_cell.length_a   1.000
_cell.length_b   1.000
_cell.length_c   1.000
_cell.angle_alpha   90.00
_cell.angle_beta   90.00
_cell.angle_gamma   90.00
#
_symmetry.space_group_name_H-M   'P 1'
#
loop_
_entity.id
_entity.type
_entity.pdbx_description
1 polymer ?
#
loop_
_entity_poly.entity_id
_entity_poly.type
_entity_poly.pdbx_seq_one_letter_code
_entity_poly.pdbx_strand_id
1 'polypeptide(L)'
;MIRFNNDYNRGAFDCILKSLADTNTTSYPGYGEDEWCDKAEQIIKGLIGRDDSMIKFIPGATQANYVVVAAALSPVQSVIAADTGHINCHEAASIENTGHKILALPNTDGKISAAQIEACAAEYYDNAKPEYLTEPKMVYISFPTEQGTLYTKRELCDISAVCKKYGMYLFVDGARMGYGLGSDKNDLTLCDFAMLSDVFYIGGTKCGALFGEALVINAEDIKYRFKAYMKQNGAVLAKGWLMGLQFATMLENGDYFEKTKRADELAMQIKAAFEQKRVPFWVESFTNQQFVILSDEQKKTLAEKYYFEEMGREKEGTVVRFCTSWATKQEEVDALVLDISKLV
;
A
#
# COMPACT_ATOMS: atom_id res chain seq x y z
N MET A 1 8.97 11.40 23.96
CA MET A 1 9.63 10.86 22.75
C MET A 1 8.67 10.98 21.59
N ILE A 2 9.04 11.70 20.55
CA ILE A 2 8.24 11.90 19.33
C ILE A 2 8.43 10.68 18.42
N ARG A 3 7.35 10.20 17.79
CA ARG A 3 7.38 8.93 17.04
C ARG A 3 7.27 9.18 15.54
N PHE A 4 8.32 8.76 14.80
CA PHE A 4 8.40 8.73 13.34
C PHE A 4 8.68 7.33 12.81
N ASN A 5 8.39 6.26 13.58
CA ASN A 5 8.73 4.89 13.18
C ASN A 5 7.76 4.27 12.16
N ASN A 6 6.47 4.65 12.21
CA ASN A 6 5.47 4.13 11.27
C ASN A 6 4.27 5.08 11.15
N ASP A 7 3.39 4.79 10.20
CA ASP A 7 2.18 5.55 9.85
C ASP A 7 0.87 4.92 10.37
N TYR A 8 0.98 3.95 11.29
CA TYR A 8 -0.17 3.27 11.90
C TYR A 8 -0.14 3.27 13.44
N ASN A 9 0.51 4.28 14.02
CA ASN A 9 0.65 4.42 15.48
C ASN A 9 -0.37 5.38 16.13
N ARG A 10 -1.34 5.84 15.36
CA ARG A 10 -2.43 6.75 15.80
C ARG A 10 -3.80 6.08 15.59
N GLY A 11 -4.86 6.74 16.01
CA GLY A 11 -6.24 6.27 15.81
C GLY A 11 -6.75 6.53 14.39
N ALA A 12 -7.91 7.19 14.28
CA ALA A 12 -8.50 7.56 13.01
C ALA A 12 -8.75 9.07 12.91
N PHE A 13 -9.17 9.55 11.74
CA PHE A 13 -9.64 10.92 11.57
C PHE A 13 -10.79 11.23 12.53
N ASP A 14 -10.80 12.44 13.09
CA ASP A 14 -11.85 12.87 14.02
C ASP A 14 -13.27 12.74 13.44
N CYS A 15 -13.42 12.97 12.13
CA CYS A 15 -14.70 12.80 11.44
C CYS A 15 -15.20 11.35 11.50
N ILE A 16 -14.32 10.36 11.42
CA ILE A 16 -14.66 8.94 11.56
C ILE A 16 -15.11 8.64 12.99
N LEU A 17 -14.35 9.10 13.99
CA LEU A 17 -14.68 8.89 15.40
C LEU A 17 -16.02 9.53 15.75
N LYS A 18 -16.30 10.73 15.22
CA LYS A 18 -17.58 11.40 15.37
C LYS A 18 -18.71 10.60 14.73
N SER A 19 -18.55 10.14 13.48
CA SER A 19 -19.58 9.35 12.79
C SER A 19 -19.86 8.03 13.52
N LEU A 20 -18.84 7.37 14.08
CA LEU A 20 -19.01 6.16 14.89
C LEU A 20 -19.81 6.44 16.17
N ALA A 21 -19.54 7.57 16.85
CA ALA A 21 -20.27 7.96 18.04
C ALA A 21 -21.73 8.30 17.73
N ASP A 22 -21.98 9.05 16.65
CA ASP A 22 -23.32 9.48 16.22
C ASP A 22 -24.20 8.29 15.80
N THR A 23 -23.60 7.21 15.29
CA THR A 23 -24.31 6.02 14.78
C THR A 23 -24.31 4.83 15.75
N ASN A 24 -23.73 4.96 16.93
CA ASN A 24 -23.45 3.86 17.84
C ASN A 24 -24.70 3.02 18.24
N THR A 25 -25.86 3.63 18.29
CA THR A 25 -27.13 2.96 18.64
C THR A 25 -28.01 2.64 17.43
N THR A 26 -27.57 2.98 16.22
CA THR A 26 -28.29 2.68 14.99
C THR A 26 -28.13 1.20 14.63
N SER A 27 -29.22 0.60 14.13
CA SER A 27 -29.21 -0.80 13.71
C SER A 27 -28.93 -0.89 12.21
N TYR A 28 -27.92 -1.67 11.84
CA TYR A 28 -27.52 -1.91 10.45
C TYR A 28 -27.58 -3.40 10.12
N PRO A 29 -27.85 -3.78 8.85
CA PRO A 29 -27.60 -5.11 8.36
C PRO A 29 -26.11 -5.49 8.55
N GLY A 30 -25.87 -6.79 8.73
CA GLY A 30 -24.51 -7.28 8.95
C GLY A 30 -23.78 -7.61 7.64
N TYR A 31 -22.50 -7.96 7.79
CA TYR A 31 -21.67 -8.58 6.76
C TYR A 31 -21.41 -7.70 5.52
N GLY A 32 -21.45 -6.37 5.68
CA GLY A 32 -21.17 -5.41 4.62
C GLY A 32 -22.31 -5.25 3.60
N GLU A 33 -23.53 -5.60 3.99
CA GLU A 33 -24.76 -5.41 3.21
C GLU A 33 -25.61 -4.30 3.85
N ASP A 34 -25.07 -3.09 3.84
CA ASP A 34 -25.62 -1.93 4.57
C ASP A 34 -25.36 -0.63 3.79
N GLU A 35 -26.12 0.40 4.14
CA GLU A 35 -26.09 1.70 3.47
C GLU A 35 -24.73 2.43 3.56
N TRP A 36 -23.91 2.15 4.57
CA TRP A 36 -22.57 2.74 4.64
C TRP A 36 -21.61 2.11 3.64
N CYS A 37 -21.65 0.79 3.50
CA CYS A 37 -20.90 0.08 2.49
C CYS A 37 -21.35 0.49 1.07
N ASP A 38 -22.66 0.59 0.84
CA ASP A 38 -23.20 1.05 -0.44
C ASP A 38 -22.76 2.48 -0.76
N LYS A 39 -22.84 3.40 0.23
CA LYS A 39 -22.38 4.78 0.07
C LYS A 39 -20.90 4.86 -0.25
N ALA A 40 -20.06 4.12 0.49
CA ALA A 40 -18.62 4.09 0.24
C ALA A 40 -18.30 3.50 -1.14
N GLU A 41 -19.01 2.45 -1.57
CA GLU A 41 -18.88 1.86 -2.91
C GLU A 41 -19.19 2.90 -3.99
N GLN A 42 -20.29 3.66 -3.86
CA GLN A 42 -20.66 4.70 -4.84
C GLN A 42 -19.61 5.83 -4.91
N ILE A 43 -19.10 6.27 -3.77
CA ILE A 43 -18.04 7.29 -3.73
C ILE A 43 -16.78 6.77 -4.46
N ILE A 44 -16.36 5.54 -4.15
CA ILE A 44 -15.17 4.95 -4.77
C ILE A 44 -15.37 4.77 -6.27
N LYS A 45 -16.52 4.27 -6.73
CA LYS A 45 -16.84 4.16 -8.17
C LYS A 45 -16.78 5.50 -8.87
N GLY A 46 -17.29 6.56 -8.25
CA GLY A 46 -17.15 7.93 -8.76
C GLY A 46 -15.69 8.39 -8.87
N LEU A 47 -14.85 8.09 -7.87
CA LEU A 47 -13.42 8.46 -7.86
C LEU A 47 -12.59 7.70 -8.90
N ILE A 48 -12.90 6.44 -9.15
CA ILE A 48 -12.19 5.60 -10.13
C ILE A 48 -12.75 5.73 -11.55
N GLY A 49 -13.95 6.35 -11.71
CA GLY A 49 -14.61 6.50 -13.01
C GLY A 49 -15.06 5.18 -13.64
N ARG A 50 -15.40 4.15 -12.82
CA ARG A 50 -15.74 2.82 -13.31
C ARG A 50 -16.84 2.15 -12.47
N ASP A 51 -18.05 2.05 -13.04
CA ASP A 51 -19.25 1.55 -12.35
C ASP A 51 -19.30 0.01 -12.24
N ASP A 52 -18.66 -0.71 -13.17
CA ASP A 52 -18.65 -2.17 -13.20
C ASP A 52 -17.65 -2.81 -12.22
N SER A 53 -16.80 -2.03 -11.57
CA SER A 53 -15.89 -2.53 -10.54
C SER A 53 -16.65 -3.07 -9.33
N MET A 54 -16.21 -4.22 -8.81
CA MET A 54 -16.67 -4.72 -7.51
C MET A 54 -15.84 -4.08 -6.39
N ILE A 55 -16.49 -3.47 -5.44
CA ILE A 55 -15.83 -2.91 -4.25
C ILE A 55 -16.10 -3.82 -3.05
N LYS A 56 -15.04 -4.18 -2.32
CA LYS A 56 -15.14 -4.95 -1.08
C LYS A 56 -14.24 -4.36 -0.02
N PHE A 57 -14.73 -4.33 1.21
CA PHE A 57 -13.95 -3.85 2.36
C PHE A 57 -13.37 -5.05 3.12
N ILE A 58 -12.07 -5.01 3.38
CA ILE A 58 -11.32 -6.07 4.06
C ILE A 58 -10.61 -5.47 5.28
N PRO A 59 -10.54 -6.18 6.43
CA PRO A 59 -10.02 -5.63 7.69
C PRO A 59 -8.56 -5.20 7.67
N GLY A 60 -7.74 -5.73 6.79
CA GLY A 60 -6.32 -5.41 6.73
C GLY A 60 -5.65 -5.83 5.43
N ALA A 61 -4.53 -5.17 5.10
CA ALA A 61 -3.81 -5.32 3.83
C ALA A 61 -3.28 -6.76 3.61
N THR A 62 -2.63 -7.36 4.60
CA THR A 62 -2.17 -8.76 4.51
C THR A 62 -3.33 -9.71 4.18
N GLN A 63 -4.51 -9.49 4.80
CA GLN A 63 -5.69 -10.30 4.50
C GLN A 63 -6.21 -10.04 3.08
N ALA A 64 -6.17 -8.79 2.59
CA ALA A 64 -6.50 -8.46 1.21
C ALA A 64 -5.60 -9.20 0.23
N ASN A 65 -4.28 -9.18 0.47
CA ASN A 65 -3.28 -9.79 -0.40
C ASN A 65 -3.53 -11.29 -0.58
N TYR A 66 -3.62 -12.05 0.51
CA TYR A 66 -3.80 -13.49 0.35
C TYR A 66 -5.22 -13.91 -0.09
N VAL A 67 -6.27 -13.15 0.25
CA VAL A 67 -7.64 -13.44 -0.23
C VAL A 67 -7.73 -13.22 -1.74
N VAL A 68 -7.11 -12.16 -2.28
CA VAL A 68 -7.05 -11.92 -3.73
C VAL A 68 -6.31 -13.05 -4.42
N VAL A 69 -5.14 -13.43 -3.93
CA VAL A 69 -4.36 -14.54 -4.52
C VAL A 69 -5.14 -15.85 -4.48
N ALA A 70 -5.73 -16.20 -3.32
CA ALA A 70 -6.53 -17.40 -3.18
C ALA A 70 -7.77 -17.43 -4.10
N ALA A 71 -8.36 -16.28 -4.39
CA ALA A 71 -9.53 -16.17 -5.27
C ALA A 71 -9.19 -16.17 -6.76
N ALA A 72 -8.01 -15.62 -7.11
CA ALA A 72 -7.60 -15.40 -8.50
C ALA A 72 -6.85 -16.58 -9.11
N LEU A 73 -6.12 -17.35 -8.31
CA LEU A 73 -5.15 -18.33 -8.82
C LEU A 73 -5.58 -19.78 -8.60
N SER A 74 -5.22 -20.61 -9.56
CA SER A 74 -5.30 -22.08 -9.45
C SER A 74 -4.05 -22.63 -8.74
N PRO A 75 -4.12 -23.82 -8.12
CA PRO A 75 -3.02 -24.36 -7.29
C PRO A 75 -1.64 -24.48 -7.95
N VAL A 76 -1.58 -24.51 -9.31
CA VAL A 76 -0.32 -24.61 -10.07
C VAL A 76 0.20 -23.25 -10.54
N GLN A 77 -0.45 -22.18 -10.13
CA GLN A 77 -0.11 -20.81 -10.54
C GLN A 77 0.67 -20.07 -9.47
N SER A 78 1.40 -19.03 -9.87
CA SER A 78 2.33 -18.27 -9.04
C SER A 78 2.18 -16.77 -9.21
N VAL A 79 2.74 -16.02 -8.25
CA VAL A 79 2.73 -14.55 -8.21
C VAL A 79 4.14 -14.04 -8.44
N ILE A 80 4.32 -13.13 -9.42
CA ILE A 80 5.56 -12.37 -9.60
C ILE A 80 5.51 -11.15 -8.68
N ALA A 81 6.57 -10.91 -7.91
CA ALA A 81 6.71 -9.73 -7.05
C ALA A 81 8.17 -9.27 -6.97
N ALA A 82 8.41 -8.04 -6.52
CA ALA A 82 9.74 -7.61 -6.11
C ALA A 82 10.26 -8.48 -4.93
N ASP A 83 11.54 -8.73 -4.86
CA ASP A 83 12.16 -9.44 -3.73
C ASP A 83 11.96 -8.68 -2.39
N THR A 84 11.76 -7.36 -2.45
CA THR A 84 11.36 -6.50 -1.31
C THR A 84 9.86 -6.35 -1.16
N GLY A 85 9.04 -6.93 -2.04
CA GLY A 85 7.59 -6.83 -1.99
C GLY A 85 7.01 -7.32 -0.67
N HIS A 86 5.97 -6.64 -0.16
CA HIS A 86 5.41 -6.89 1.17
C HIS A 86 5.01 -8.36 1.36
N ILE A 87 4.39 -8.97 0.35
CA ILE A 87 3.98 -10.39 0.37
C ILE A 87 5.15 -11.35 0.49
N ASN A 88 6.35 -10.96 0.01
CA ASN A 88 7.55 -11.79 0.06
C ASN A 88 8.31 -11.65 1.39
N CYS A 89 8.33 -10.44 1.99
CA CYS A 89 9.20 -10.13 3.13
C CYS A 89 8.49 -9.98 4.47
N HIS A 90 7.19 -9.60 4.50
CA HIS A 90 6.54 -9.07 5.70
C HIS A 90 5.20 -9.75 6.07
N GLU A 91 4.84 -10.85 5.43
CA GLU A 91 3.55 -11.50 5.65
C GLU A 91 3.65 -12.95 6.16
N ALA A 92 4.81 -13.36 6.64
CA ALA A 92 5.01 -14.67 7.26
C ALA A 92 4.46 -15.84 6.41
N ALA A 93 4.78 -15.83 5.10
CA ALA A 93 4.34 -16.82 4.13
C ALA A 93 2.80 -16.90 3.95
N SER A 94 2.11 -15.76 4.01
CA SER A 94 0.65 -15.70 3.82
C SER A 94 0.23 -16.21 2.43
N ILE A 95 1.00 -15.90 1.40
CA ILE A 95 0.74 -16.32 0.02
C ILE A 95 1.02 -17.81 -0.15
N GLU A 96 2.14 -18.30 0.37
CA GLU A 96 2.48 -19.73 0.34
C GLU A 96 1.45 -20.56 1.09
N ASN A 97 0.84 -20.03 2.16
CA ASN A 97 -0.25 -20.69 2.88
C ASN A 97 -1.51 -20.84 2.02
N THR A 98 -1.69 -20.07 0.97
CA THR A 98 -2.76 -20.28 -0.03
C THR A 98 -2.41 -21.36 -1.07
N GLY A 99 -1.20 -21.92 -1.01
CA GLY A 99 -0.69 -22.93 -1.94
C GLY A 99 0.03 -22.36 -3.17
N HIS A 100 0.35 -21.04 -3.17
CA HIS A 100 0.94 -20.37 -4.31
C HIS A 100 2.38 -19.97 -4.05
N LYS A 101 3.24 -20.11 -5.05
CA LYS A 101 4.65 -19.71 -5.02
C LYS A 101 4.78 -18.23 -5.38
N ILE A 102 5.65 -17.51 -4.66
CA ILE A 102 6.11 -16.20 -5.08
C ILE A 102 7.36 -16.36 -5.96
N LEU A 103 7.34 -15.74 -7.13
CA LEU A 103 8.50 -15.60 -8.03
C LEU A 103 9.10 -14.21 -7.74
N ALA A 104 10.05 -14.18 -6.81
CA ALA A 104 10.69 -12.93 -6.37
C ALA A 104 11.72 -12.47 -7.39
N LEU A 105 11.57 -11.26 -7.93
CA LEU A 105 12.50 -10.65 -8.87
C LEU A 105 13.35 -9.59 -8.17
N PRO A 106 14.64 -9.45 -8.55
CA PRO A 106 15.51 -8.40 -8.02
C PRO A 106 14.89 -7.01 -8.26
N ASN A 107 14.80 -6.22 -7.21
CA ASN A 107 14.26 -4.86 -7.31
C ASN A 107 15.33 -3.81 -7.62
N THR A 108 14.90 -2.66 -8.14
CA THR A 108 15.64 -1.41 -8.13
C THR A 108 14.77 -0.36 -7.45
N ASP A 109 15.22 0.15 -6.32
CA ASP A 109 14.47 1.12 -5.50
C ASP A 109 13.03 0.65 -5.19
N GLY A 110 12.88 -0.65 -4.87
CA GLY A 110 11.59 -1.27 -4.56
C GLY A 110 10.74 -1.64 -5.78
N LYS A 111 11.17 -1.32 -7.00
CA LYS A 111 10.41 -1.56 -8.23
C LYS A 111 10.95 -2.75 -9.04
N ILE A 112 10.06 -3.43 -9.75
CA ILE A 112 10.36 -4.37 -10.83
C ILE A 112 9.89 -3.80 -12.16
N SER A 113 10.66 -4.02 -13.22
CA SER A 113 10.36 -3.49 -14.55
C SER A 113 9.51 -4.44 -15.39
N ALA A 114 8.80 -3.90 -16.38
CA ALA A 114 8.08 -4.69 -17.37
C ALA A 114 8.99 -5.72 -18.07
N ALA A 115 10.25 -5.37 -18.37
CA ALA A 115 11.22 -6.28 -18.99
C ALA A 115 11.59 -7.48 -18.10
N GLN A 116 11.73 -7.26 -16.78
CA GLN A 116 11.98 -8.37 -15.82
C GLN A 116 10.74 -9.29 -15.72
N ILE A 117 9.55 -8.71 -15.67
CA ILE A 117 8.29 -9.47 -15.65
C ILE A 117 8.13 -10.29 -16.93
N GLU A 118 8.41 -9.69 -18.08
CA GLU A 118 8.35 -10.36 -19.38
C GLU A 118 9.35 -11.53 -19.45
N ALA A 119 10.59 -11.32 -19.01
CA ALA A 119 11.59 -12.37 -18.97
C ALA A 119 11.16 -13.56 -18.08
N CYS A 120 10.62 -13.26 -16.89
CA CYS A 120 10.12 -14.29 -15.98
C CYS A 120 8.91 -15.05 -16.56
N ALA A 121 8.00 -14.37 -17.24
CA ALA A 121 6.86 -15.01 -17.92
C ALA A 121 7.35 -15.88 -19.09
N ALA A 122 8.30 -15.41 -19.89
CA ALA A 122 8.86 -16.15 -21.03
C ALA A 122 9.56 -17.45 -20.58
N GLU A 123 10.18 -17.50 -19.40
CA GLU A 123 10.76 -18.74 -18.83
C GLU A 123 9.73 -19.87 -18.73
N TYR A 124 8.47 -19.55 -18.50
CA TYR A 124 7.40 -20.53 -18.48
C TYR A 124 6.80 -20.76 -19.86
N TYR A 125 6.35 -19.69 -20.55
CA TYR A 125 5.56 -19.80 -21.78
C TYR A 125 6.37 -20.25 -22.99
N ASP A 126 7.69 -20.00 -23.03
CA ASP A 126 8.61 -20.46 -24.07
C ASP A 126 9.33 -21.77 -23.70
N ASN A 127 9.00 -22.36 -22.55
CA ASN A 127 9.63 -23.59 -22.07
C ASN A 127 9.12 -24.80 -22.84
N ALA A 128 10.01 -25.73 -23.15
CA ALA A 128 9.67 -26.99 -23.83
C ALA A 128 8.86 -27.95 -22.93
N LYS A 129 8.91 -27.76 -21.62
CA LYS A 129 8.21 -28.57 -20.60
C LYS A 129 7.64 -27.72 -19.48
N PRO A 130 6.70 -26.81 -19.78
CA PRO A 130 6.14 -25.88 -18.80
C PRO A 130 5.39 -26.59 -17.66
N GLU A 131 4.92 -27.83 -17.88
CA GLU A 131 4.19 -28.62 -16.90
C GLU A 131 4.96 -28.97 -15.62
N TYR A 132 6.28 -28.74 -15.60
CA TYR A 132 7.11 -28.91 -14.40
C TYR A 132 7.34 -27.61 -13.62
N LEU A 133 6.86 -26.46 -14.14
CA LEU A 133 7.00 -25.16 -13.54
C LEU A 133 5.65 -24.65 -13.00
N THR A 134 5.67 -23.70 -12.09
CA THR A 134 4.45 -22.97 -11.74
C THR A 134 4.19 -21.89 -12.78
N GLU A 135 2.97 -21.81 -13.29
CA GLU A 135 2.56 -20.76 -14.26
C GLU A 135 2.52 -19.39 -13.59
N PRO A 136 3.32 -18.40 -14.04
CA PRO A 136 3.14 -17.03 -13.58
C PRO A 136 1.80 -16.47 -14.06
N LYS A 137 0.90 -16.16 -13.10
CA LYS A 137 -0.47 -15.74 -13.42
C LYS A 137 -0.85 -14.40 -12.83
N MET A 138 -0.08 -13.91 -11.88
CA MET A 138 -0.30 -12.60 -11.27
C MET A 138 1.02 -11.87 -11.11
N VAL A 139 0.98 -10.56 -11.37
CA VAL A 139 2.04 -9.62 -11.02
C VAL A 139 1.53 -8.77 -9.86
N TYR A 140 2.28 -8.76 -8.75
CA TYR A 140 2.01 -7.93 -7.57
C TYR A 140 3.04 -6.81 -7.49
N ILE A 141 2.57 -5.58 -7.37
CA ILE A 141 3.40 -4.40 -7.11
C ILE A 141 2.76 -3.55 -6.02
N SER A 142 3.56 -2.77 -5.29
CA SER A 142 3.08 -1.83 -4.27
C SER A 142 3.13 -0.39 -4.77
N PHE A 143 2.12 0.42 -4.40
CA PHE A 143 2.08 1.84 -4.71
C PHE A 143 1.66 2.68 -3.48
N PRO A 144 2.57 3.52 -2.94
CA PRO A 144 4.05 3.52 -3.15
C PRO A 144 4.69 2.17 -2.83
N THR A 145 5.90 1.94 -3.33
CA THR A 145 6.67 0.75 -2.94
C THR A 145 7.00 0.79 -1.44
N GLU A 146 7.47 -0.31 -0.89
CA GLU A 146 7.91 -0.41 0.52
C GLU A 146 9.03 0.57 0.84
N GLN A 147 9.78 0.99 -0.19
CA GLN A 147 10.87 1.98 -0.10
C GLN A 147 10.40 3.42 -0.38
N GLY A 148 9.08 3.65 -0.52
CA GLY A 148 8.50 4.97 -0.73
C GLY A 148 8.70 5.55 -2.13
N THR A 149 9.15 4.77 -3.07
CA THR A 149 9.26 5.16 -4.49
C THR A 149 7.93 4.98 -5.22
N LEU A 150 7.81 5.60 -6.39
CA LEU A 150 6.58 5.61 -7.16
C LEU A 150 6.80 4.98 -8.54
N TYR A 151 5.87 4.14 -8.96
CA TYR A 151 5.75 3.81 -10.38
C TYR A 151 5.17 5.00 -11.12
N THR A 152 5.77 5.37 -12.24
CA THR A 152 5.20 6.35 -13.17
C THR A 152 4.07 5.74 -13.97
N LYS A 153 3.21 6.59 -14.55
CA LYS A 153 2.13 6.14 -15.45
C LYS A 153 2.66 5.29 -16.60
N ARG A 154 3.83 5.65 -17.16
CA ARG A 154 4.47 4.89 -18.21
C ARG A 154 4.88 3.49 -17.74
N GLU A 155 5.57 3.39 -16.60
CA GLU A 155 5.98 2.11 -16.04
C GLU A 155 4.77 1.21 -15.77
N LEU A 156 3.68 1.76 -15.21
CA LEU A 156 2.45 1.02 -14.95
C LEU A 156 1.77 0.56 -16.26
N CYS A 157 1.75 1.41 -17.30
CA CYS A 157 1.25 1.03 -18.62
C CYS A 157 2.07 -0.11 -19.24
N ASP A 158 3.40 -0.04 -19.14
CA ASP A 158 4.29 -1.05 -19.69
C ASP A 158 4.10 -2.40 -18.96
N ILE A 159 3.98 -2.39 -17.64
CA ILE A 159 3.66 -3.58 -16.83
C ILE A 159 2.29 -4.16 -17.20
N SER A 160 1.26 -3.31 -17.27
CA SER A 160 -0.09 -3.73 -17.67
C SER A 160 -0.12 -4.37 -19.05
N ALA A 161 0.67 -3.84 -20.01
CA ALA A 161 0.78 -4.40 -21.36
C ALA A 161 1.40 -5.80 -21.34
N VAL A 162 2.44 -6.02 -20.55
CA VAL A 162 3.05 -7.35 -20.36
C VAL A 162 2.07 -8.31 -19.71
N CYS A 163 1.36 -7.87 -18.65
CA CYS A 163 0.34 -8.71 -18.02
C CYS A 163 -0.73 -9.15 -19.03
N LYS A 164 -1.24 -8.22 -19.84
CA LYS A 164 -2.23 -8.54 -20.91
C LYS A 164 -1.67 -9.47 -21.97
N LYS A 165 -0.40 -9.30 -22.37
CA LYS A 165 0.26 -10.16 -23.36
C LYS A 165 0.30 -11.62 -22.92
N TYR A 166 0.56 -11.89 -21.65
CA TYR A 166 0.66 -13.25 -21.11
C TYR A 166 -0.60 -13.72 -20.36
N GLY A 167 -1.67 -12.93 -20.37
CA GLY A 167 -2.91 -13.25 -19.67
C GLY A 167 -2.75 -13.33 -18.14
N MET A 168 -1.82 -12.56 -17.58
CA MET A 168 -1.60 -12.43 -16.14
C MET A 168 -2.45 -11.31 -15.55
N TYR A 169 -2.85 -11.44 -14.29
CA TYR A 169 -3.48 -10.37 -13.53
C TYR A 169 -2.43 -9.36 -13.04
N LEU A 170 -2.78 -8.08 -13.03
CA LEU A 170 -2.01 -7.04 -12.34
C LEU A 170 -2.73 -6.66 -11.05
N PHE A 171 -2.08 -6.94 -9.92
CA PHE A 171 -2.56 -6.57 -8.59
C PHE A 171 -1.69 -5.47 -7.98
N VAL A 172 -2.29 -4.34 -7.61
CA VAL A 172 -1.60 -3.20 -7.01
C VAL A 172 -1.96 -3.10 -5.53
N ASP A 173 -0.98 -3.32 -4.67
CA ASP A 173 -1.04 -3.05 -3.23
C ASP A 173 -1.03 -1.54 -3.00
N GLY A 174 -2.15 -1.01 -2.56
CA GLY A 174 -2.32 0.41 -2.26
C GLY A 174 -2.37 0.72 -0.76
N ALA A 175 -1.65 -0.04 0.10
CA ALA A 175 -1.66 0.18 1.55
C ALA A 175 -1.33 1.64 1.95
N ARG A 176 -0.59 2.35 1.10
CA ARG A 176 -0.25 3.77 1.23
C ARG A 176 -0.75 4.59 0.04
N MET A 177 -1.81 4.18 -0.63
CA MET A 177 -2.34 4.81 -1.85
C MET A 177 -2.49 6.34 -1.70
N GLY A 178 -3.01 6.81 -0.58
CA GLY A 178 -3.20 8.24 -0.34
C GLY A 178 -1.89 9.04 -0.38
N TYR A 179 -0.83 8.53 0.22
CA TYR A 179 0.51 9.15 0.20
C TYR A 179 1.11 9.11 -1.22
N GLY A 180 0.94 8.00 -1.94
CA GLY A 180 1.38 7.94 -3.33
C GLY A 180 0.70 8.98 -4.21
N LEU A 181 -0.62 9.09 -4.09
CA LEU A 181 -1.41 10.08 -4.84
C LEU A 181 -1.14 11.53 -4.41
N GLY A 182 -0.79 11.75 -3.14
CA GLY A 182 -0.47 13.06 -2.58
C GLY A 182 0.92 13.61 -2.99
N SER A 183 1.81 12.75 -3.43
CA SER A 183 3.18 13.13 -3.80
C SER A 183 3.23 14.05 -5.02
N ASP A 184 4.03 15.12 -4.95
CA ASP A 184 4.27 16.04 -6.08
C ASP A 184 5.02 15.38 -7.26
N LYS A 185 5.54 14.16 -7.08
CA LYS A 185 6.20 13.37 -8.15
C LYS A 185 5.27 12.35 -8.79
N ASN A 186 4.05 12.23 -8.30
CA ASN A 186 3.06 11.31 -8.84
C ASN A 186 2.41 11.85 -10.11
N ASP A 187 2.26 11.00 -11.11
CA ASP A 187 1.56 11.26 -12.38
C ASP A 187 0.36 10.33 -12.61
N LEU A 188 -0.04 9.56 -11.58
CA LEU A 188 -1.14 8.59 -11.62
C LEU A 188 -2.37 9.10 -10.85
N THR A 189 -3.54 8.66 -11.29
CA THR A 189 -4.84 8.89 -10.64
C THR A 189 -5.49 7.55 -10.28
N LEU A 190 -6.52 7.57 -9.44
CA LEU A 190 -7.31 6.35 -9.15
C LEU A 190 -7.97 5.78 -10.42
N CYS A 191 -8.35 6.63 -11.39
CA CYS A 191 -8.83 6.18 -12.70
C CYS A 191 -7.77 5.38 -13.47
N ASP A 192 -6.50 5.79 -13.39
CA ASP A 192 -5.41 5.07 -14.06
C ASP A 192 -5.24 3.67 -13.47
N PHE A 193 -5.28 3.53 -12.13
CA PHE A 193 -5.24 2.21 -11.49
C PHE A 193 -6.43 1.34 -11.91
N ALA A 194 -7.64 1.91 -11.96
CA ALA A 194 -8.84 1.18 -12.39
C ALA A 194 -8.80 0.72 -13.85
N MET A 195 -8.11 1.45 -14.73
CA MET A 195 -7.95 1.09 -16.15
C MET A 195 -6.81 0.11 -16.41
N LEU A 196 -5.75 0.18 -15.61
CA LEU A 196 -4.50 -0.53 -15.89
C LEU A 196 -4.32 -1.80 -15.07
N SER A 197 -5.03 -1.96 -13.94
CA SER A 197 -4.93 -3.12 -13.07
C SER A 197 -6.22 -3.94 -13.02
N ASP A 198 -6.09 -5.22 -12.72
CA ASP A 198 -7.20 -6.15 -12.53
C ASP A 198 -7.75 -6.08 -11.10
N VAL A 199 -6.86 -5.81 -10.14
CA VAL A 199 -7.19 -5.60 -8.73
C VAL A 199 -6.27 -4.52 -8.17
N PHE A 200 -6.82 -3.66 -7.34
CA PHE A 200 -6.02 -2.79 -6.46
C PHE A 200 -6.81 -2.48 -5.19
N TYR A 201 -6.17 -1.89 -4.20
CA TYR A 201 -6.93 -1.38 -3.06
C TYR A 201 -6.51 0.02 -2.63
N ILE A 202 -7.48 0.75 -2.07
CA ILE A 202 -7.30 2.05 -1.45
C ILE A 202 -7.09 1.78 0.03
N GLY A 203 -5.86 1.96 0.51
CA GLY A 203 -5.48 1.68 1.89
C GLY A 203 -6.14 2.65 2.87
N GLY A 204 -6.83 2.13 3.87
CA GLY A 204 -7.42 2.93 4.95
C GLY A 204 -6.58 2.93 6.22
N THR A 205 -6.07 1.78 6.63
CA THR A 205 -5.39 1.58 7.92
C THR A 205 -4.26 2.57 8.18
N LYS A 206 -3.42 2.85 7.18
CA LYS A 206 -2.29 3.79 7.30
C LYS A 206 -2.69 5.23 6.95
N CYS A 207 -3.81 5.41 6.25
CA CYS A 207 -4.24 6.69 5.68
C CYS A 207 -5.39 7.34 6.45
N GLY A 208 -5.62 6.96 7.71
CA GLY A 208 -6.55 7.67 8.60
C GLY A 208 -7.80 6.91 9.02
N ALA A 209 -8.00 5.66 8.60
CA ALA A 209 -9.00 4.77 9.16
C ALA A 209 -8.48 4.09 10.45
N LEU A 210 -9.38 3.57 11.29
CA LEU A 210 -9.00 2.70 12.40
C LEU A 210 -8.42 1.38 11.89
N PHE A 211 -8.99 0.86 10.82
CA PHE A 211 -8.59 -0.38 10.14
C PHE A 211 -9.35 -0.50 8.81
N GLY A 212 -8.83 -1.33 7.93
CA GLY A 212 -9.51 -1.73 6.71
C GLY A 212 -8.94 -1.13 5.44
N GLU A 213 -9.19 -1.87 4.35
CA GLU A 213 -8.78 -1.54 2.99
C GLU A 213 -9.99 -1.65 2.07
N ALA A 214 -10.16 -0.72 1.13
CA ALA A 214 -11.19 -0.79 0.10
C ALA A 214 -10.61 -1.44 -1.16
N LEU A 215 -10.92 -2.70 -1.35
CA LEU A 215 -10.48 -3.49 -2.48
C LEU A 215 -11.35 -3.20 -3.70
N VAL A 216 -10.73 -2.90 -4.83
CA VAL A 216 -11.35 -2.66 -6.13
C VAL A 216 -10.98 -3.81 -7.05
N ILE A 217 -11.97 -4.54 -7.55
CA ILE A 217 -11.81 -5.71 -8.42
C ILE A 217 -12.44 -5.43 -9.77
N ASN A 218 -11.61 -5.40 -10.80
CA ASN A 218 -12.00 -5.12 -12.18
C ASN A 218 -12.17 -6.41 -13.02
N ALA A 219 -11.34 -7.44 -12.73
CA ALA A 219 -11.38 -8.71 -13.47
C ALA A 219 -12.63 -9.54 -13.11
N GLU A 220 -13.43 -9.89 -14.12
CA GLU A 220 -14.69 -10.63 -13.93
C GLU A 220 -14.48 -12.02 -13.29
N ASP A 221 -13.40 -12.70 -13.67
CA ASP A 221 -13.09 -14.03 -13.16
C ASP A 221 -12.85 -14.01 -11.64
N ILE A 222 -12.22 -12.93 -11.14
CA ILE A 222 -11.94 -12.76 -9.71
C ILE A 222 -13.22 -12.40 -8.94
N LYS A 223 -14.13 -11.62 -9.54
CA LYS A 223 -15.42 -11.27 -8.91
C LYS A 223 -16.25 -12.51 -8.57
N TYR A 224 -16.14 -13.54 -9.40
CA TYR A 224 -16.92 -14.77 -9.20
C TYR A 224 -16.53 -15.46 -7.89
N ARG A 225 -17.52 -15.62 -7.00
CA ARG A 225 -17.36 -16.19 -5.66
C ARG A 225 -16.40 -15.47 -4.71
N PHE A 226 -15.97 -14.26 -5.02
CA PHE A 226 -14.99 -13.54 -4.18
C PHE A 226 -15.44 -13.42 -2.71
N LYS A 227 -16.75 -13.14 -2.46
CA LYS A 227 -17.29 -13.09 -1.08
C LYS A 227 -17.15 -14.43 -0.34
N ALA A 228 -17.17 -15.56 -1.03
CA ALA A 228 -16.95 -16.87 -0.41
C ALA A 228 -15.50 -17.04 0.06
N TYR A 229 -14.52 -16.60 -0.75
CA TYR A 229 -13.11 -16.56 -0.34
C TYR A 229 -12.88 -15.61 0.82
N MET A 230 -13.50 -14.42 0.81
CA MET A 230 -13.47 -13.52 1.96
C MET A 230 -14.02 -14.23 3.21
N LYS A 231 -15.16 -14.89 3.11
CA LYS A 231 -15.79 -15.57 4.26
C LYS A 231 -14.93 -16.71 4.79
N GLN A 232 -14.38 -17.54 3.91
CA GLN A 232 -13.48 -18.64 4.26
C GLN A 232 -12.26 -18.16 5.05
N ASN A 233 -11.74 -16.99 4.69
CA ASN A 233 -10.53 -16.40 5.25
C ASN A 233 -10.80 -15.36 6.35
N GLY A 234 -12.01 -15.32 6.91
CA GLY A 234 -12.35 -14.44 8.03
C GLY A 234 -12.48 -12.95 7.70
N ALA A 235 -12.48 -12.58 6.40
CA ALA A 235 -12.53 -11.19 5.95
C ALA A 235 -13.95 -10.58 5.91
N VAL A 236 -14.99 -11.38 6.14
CA VAL A 236 -16.38 -10.89 6.21
C VAL A 236 -16.77 -10.69 7.66
N LEU A 237 -16.69 -9.46 8.13
CA LEU A 237 -17.05 -9.10 9.51
C LEU A 237 -18.56 -9.01 9.70
N ALA A 238 -19.04 -9.48 10.85
CA ALA A 238 -20.45 -9.31 11.22
C ALA A 238 -20.86 -7.83 11.28
N LYS A 239 -19.97 -6.95 11.77
CA LYS A 239 -20.12 -5.49 11.77
C LYS A 239 -19.36 -4.86 10.60
N GLY A 240 -19.56 -5.37 9.38
CA GLY A 240 -18.88 -4.88 8.17
C GLY A 240 -19.15 -3.41 7.86
N TRP A 241 -20.32 -2.89 8.27
CA TRP A 241 -20.69 -1.49 8.13
C TRP A 241 -19.66 -0.51 8.74
N LEU A 242 -18.87 -0.95 9.74
CA LEU A 242 -17.81 -0.14 10.33
C LEU A 242 -16.75 0.26 9.28
N MET A 243 -16.44 -0.61 8.34
CA MET A 243 -15.48 -0.29 7.27
C MET A 243 -16.11 0.66 6.25
N GLY A 244 -17.33 0.38 5.80
CA GLY A 244 -18.07 1.27 4.90
C GLY A 244 -18.20 2.68 5.44
N LEU A 245 -18.59 2.83 6.72
CA LEU A 245 -18.69 4.13 7.39
C LEU A 245 -17.36 4.91 7.35
N GLN A 246 -16.25 4.24 7.66
CA GLN A 246 -14.93 4.88 7.65
C GLN A 246 -14.57 5.39 6.26
N PHE A 247 -14.70 4.53 5.23
CA PHE A 247 -14.38 4.91 3.85
C PHE A 247 -15.31 5.98 3.32
N ALA A 248 -16.63 5.88 3.54
CA ALA A 248 -17.57 6.92 3.15
C ALA A 248 -17.19 8.27 3.79
N THR A 249 -16.95 8.29 5.10
CA THR A 249 -16.66 9.51 5.85
C THR A 249 -15.35 10.18 5.41
N MET A 250 -14.27 9.41 5.23
CA MET A 250 -12.96 9.99 4.89
C MET A 250 -12.81 10.38 3.41
N LEU A 251 -13.60 9.77 2.52
CA LEU A 251 -13.52 10.06 1.08
C LEU A 251 -14.48 11.16 0.64
N GLU A 252 -15.66 11.28 1.29
CA GLU A 252 -16.74 12.19 0.88
C GLU A 252 -16.29 13.65 0.80
N ASN A 253 -15.48 14.11 1.76
CA ASN A 253 -15.02 15.49 1.85
C ASN A 253 -13.57 15.70 1.36
N GLY A 254 -12.94 14.67 0.83
CA GLY A 254 -11.55 14.73 0.37
C GLY A 254 -10.49 14.66 1.48
N ASP A 255 -10.89 14.52 2.74
CA ASP A 255 -9.99 14.42 3.90
C ASP A 255 -8.86 13.40 3.70
N TYR A 256 -9.17 12.27 3.06
CA TYR A 256 -8.22 11.22 2.71
C TYR A 256 -7.01 11.77 1.93
N PHE A 257 -7.28 12.53 0.86
CA PHE A 257 -6.25 13.06 -0.03
C PHE A 257 -5.52 14.25 0.58
N GLU A 258 -6.24 15.16 1.22
CA GLU A 258 -5.64 16.36 1.84
C GLU A 258 -4.69 16.00 2.97
N LYS A 259 -5.10 15.11 3.88
CA LYS A 259 -4.29 14.76 5.06
C LYS A 259 -3.10 13.87 4.72
N THR A 260 -3.21 12.99 3.72
CA THR A 260 -2.07 12.21 3.25
C THR A 260 -1.08 13.07 2.49
N LYS A 261 -1.53 13.99 1.62
CA LYS A 261 -0.67 14.97 0.97
C LYS A 261 0.10 15.83 1.98
N ARG A 262 -0.60 16.32 3.03
CA ARG A 262 0.06 17.09 4.09
C ARG A 262 1.17 16.27 4.78
N ALA A 263 0.96 14.99 5.00
CA ALA A 263 2.00 14.13 5.58
C ALA A 263 3.23 14.01 4.67
N ASP A 264 3.05 13.92 3.35
CA ASP A 264 4.16 13.94 2.39
C ASP A 264 4.91 15.28 2.43
N GLU A 265 4.19 16.41 2.49
CA GLU A 265 4.79 17.75 2.63
C GLU A 265 5.65 17.84 3.90
N LEU A 266 5.20 17.25 5.02
CA LEU A 266 5.98 17.17 6.25
C LEU A 266 7.21 16.26 6.12
N ALA A 267 7.09 15.14 5.42
CA ALA A 267 8.22 14.28 5.12
C ALA A 267 9.28 14.97 4.25
N MET A 268 8.86 15.79 3.29
CA MET A 268 9.78 16.57 2.44
C MET A 268 10.55 17.62 3.24
N GLN A 269 9.99 18.17 4.32
CA GLN A 269 10.73 19.06 5.23
C GLN A 269 11.84 18.30 5.98
N ILE A 270 11.56 17.07 6.43
CA ILE A 270 12.56 16.19 7.05
C ILE A 270 13.64 15.83 6.03
N LYS A 271 13.25 15.46 4.79
CA LYS A 271 14.18 15.21 3.69
C LYS A 271 15.13 16.37 3.47
N ALA A 272 14.59 17.57 3.30
CA ALA A 272 15.38 18.79 3.07
C ALA A 272 16.38 19.08 4.19
N ALA A 273 16.02 18.81 5.45
CA ALA A 273 16.93 18.99 6.58
C ALA A 273 18.12 18.02 6.53
N PHE A 274 17.90 16.76 6.18
CA PHE A 274 18.97 15.77 5.99
C PHE A 274 19.86 16.11 4.78
N GLU A 275 19.26 16.58 3.67
CA GLU A 275 20.00 17.04 2.48
C GLU A 275 20.93 18.21 2.82
N GLN A 276 20.46 19.20 3.57
CA GLN A 276 21.28 20.34 4.03
C GLN A 276 22.49 19.90 4.88
N LYS A 277 22.32 18.81 5.64
CA LYS A 277 23.40 18.22 6.44
C LYS A 277 24.25 17.20 5.64
N ARG A 278 23.94 16.98 4.38
CA ARG A 278 24.60 16.00 3.51
C ARG A 278 24.58 14.57 4.09
N VAL A 279 23.54 14.25 4.84
CA VAL A 279 23.30 12.88 5.29
C VAL A 279 22.90 12.05 4.08
N PRO A 280 23.55 10.91 3.80
CA PRO A 280 23.22 10.10 2.64
C PRO A 280 21.84 9.44 2.78
N PHE A 281 21.13 9.38 1.66
CA PHE A 281 19.87 8.63 1.56
C PHE A 281 20.16 7.21 1.07
N TRP A 282 19.48 6.24 1.66
CA TRP A 282 19.53 4.86 1.19
C TRP A 282 18.74 4.66 -0.10
N VAL A 283 17.60 5.35 -0.19
CA VAL A 283 16.75 5.42 -1.38
C VAL A 283 16.10 6.81 -1.44
N GLU A 284 15.85 7.28 -2.64
CA GLU A 284 15.20 8.56 -2.86
C GLU A 284 13.67 8.42 -2.85
N SER A 285 13.04 8.74 -1.73
CA SER A 285 11.58 8.72 -1.58
C SER A 285 10.98 10.13 -1.68
N PHE A 286 9.78 10.20 -2.24
CA PHE A 286 8.98 11.42 -2.36
C PHE A 286 7.61 11.30 -1.68
N THR A 287 7.49 10.36 -0.74
CA THR A 287 6.28 10.08 0.03
C THR A 287 6.52 10.28 1.53
N ASN A 288 5.58 9.88 2.35
CA ASN A 288 5.64 10.00 3.80
C ASN A 288 6.78 9.23 4.49
N GLN A 289 7.53 8.41 3.78
CA GLN A 289 8.63 7.61 4.30
C GLN A 289 9.97 8.15 3.79
N GLN A 290 10.92 8.46 4.69
CA GLN A 290 12.26 8.91 4.35
C GLN A 290 13.30 7.95 4.90
N PHE A 291 14.21 7.49 4.04
CA PHE A 291 15.21 6.48 4.37
C PHE A 291 16.61 7.11 4.29
N VAL A 292 17.27 7.26 5.42
CA VAL A 292 18.59 7.87 5.52
C VAL A 292 19.60 6.92 6.17
N ILE A 293 20.89 7.13 5.90
CA ILE A 293 21.99 6.39 6.52
C ILE A 293 22.59 7.28 7.59
N LEU A 294 22.39 6.94 8.86
CA LEU A 294 22.94 7.68 10.00
C LEU A 294 24.21 7.01 10.54
N SER A 295 25.22 7.80 10.86
CA SER A 295 26.33 7.34 11.69
C SER A 295 25.83 6.90 13.07
N ASP A 296 26.61 6.06 13.78
CA ASP A 296 26.23 5.59 15.11
C ASP A 296 26.05 6.76 16.11
N GLU A 297 26.81 7.85 15.95
CA GLU A 297 26.70 9.06 16.76
C GLU A 297 25.43 9.85 16.45
N GLN A 298 25.16 10.09 15.16
CA GLN A 298 23.95 10.78 14.71
C GLN A 298 22.69 10.01 15.14
N LYS A 299 22.70 8.68 14.95
CA LYS A 299 21.61 7.81 15.39
C LYS A 299 21.37 7.90 16.90
N LYS A 300 22.44 7.81 17.71
CA LYS A 300 22.35 7.92 19.15
C LYS A 300 21.80 9.27 19.58
N THR A 301 22.26 10.36 18.99
CA THR A 301 21.80 11.72 19.30
C THR A 301 20.29 11.88 19.01
N LEU A 302 19.83 11.45 17.86
CA LEU A 302 18.41 11.56 17.51
C LEU A 302 17.53 10.59 18.33
N ALA A 303 18.01 9.40 18.66
CA ALA A 303 17.27 8.41 19.45
C ALA A 303 16.98 8.86 20.89
N GLU A 304 17.65 9.90 21.42
CA GLU A 304 17.33 10.49 22.73
C GLU A 304 15.92 11.10 22.77
N LYS A 305 15.44 11.63 21.65
CA LYS A 305 14.17 12.35 21.56
C LYS A 305 13.15 11.71 20.61
N TYR A 306 13.63 11.03 19.57
CA TYR A 306 12.82 10.52 18.46
C TYR A 306 12.87 9.00 18.41
N TYR A 307 11.73 8.39 18.07
CA TYR A 307 11.64 6.99 17.76
C TYR A 307 11.42 6.81 16.25
N PHE A 308 12.35 6.15 15.60
CA PHE A 308 12.38 5.84 14.17
C PHE A 308 12.66 4.34 13.97
N GLU A 309 12.46 3.82 12.78
CA GLU A 309 12.65 2.39 12.47
C GLU A 309 14.07 2.14 11.94
N GLU A 310 14.76 1.12 12.47
CA GLU A 310 16.03 0.65 11.92
C GLU A 310 15.74 -0.41 10.85
N MET A 311 16.21 -0.19 9.61
CA MET A 311 15.93 -1.03 8.45
C MET A 311 17.08 -1.96 8.09
N GLY A 312 18.30 -1.68 8.55
CA GLY A 312 19.50 -2.46 8.25
C GLY A 312 20.77 -1.65 8.46
N ARG A 313 21.88 -2.18 7.98
CA ARG A 313 23.20 -1.53 8.11
C ARG A 313 23.93 -1.52 6.79
N GLU A 314 24.47 -0.37 6.42
CA GLU A 314 25.39 -0.14 5.31
C GLU A 314 26.80 0.14 5.83
N LYS A 315 27.77 0.30 4.92
CA LYS A 315 29.16 0.61 5.30
C LYS A 315 29.27 1.93 6.05
N GLU A 316 28.47 2.91 5.64
CA GLU A 316 28.46 4.28 6.14
C GLU A 316 27.69 4.45 7.44
N GLY A 317 26.83 3.49 7.81
CA GLY A 317 26.02 3.58 9.02
C GLY A 317 24.78 2.69 9.05
N THR A 318 23.82 3.06 9.89
CA THR A 318 22.54 2.36 10.00
C THR A 318 21.52 3.03 9.08
N VAL A 319 20.86 2.21 8.25
CA VAL A 319 19.67 2.66 7.49
C VAL A 319 18.52 2.83 8.46
N VAL A 320 17.94 4.03 8.52
CA VAL A 320 16.79 4.34 9.35
C VAL A 320 15.67 4.94 8.54
N ARG A 321 14.43 4.63 8.91
CA ARG A 321 13.24 5.20 8.30
C ARG A 321 12.58 6.20 9.26
N PHE A 322 12.38 7.42 8.77
CA PHE A 322 11.47 8.40 9.35
C PHE A 322 10.17 8.38 8.57
N CYS A 323 9.05 8.19 9.26
CA CYS A 323 7.73 8.07 8.66
C CYS A 323 6.80 9.11 9.27
N THR A 324 6.26 10.00 8.45
CA THR A 324 5.15 10.89 8.83
C THR A 324 3.81 10.19 8.60
N SER A 325 2.76 10.72 9.18
CA SER A 325 1.40 10.24 8.98
C SER A 325 0.42 11.42 8.92
N TRP A 326 -0.80 11.14 8.58
CA TRP A 326 -1.90 12.10 8.62
C TRP A 326 -2.03 12.84 9.96
N ALA A 327 -1.56 12.25 11.06
CA ALA A 327 -1.64 12.79 12.41
C ALA A 327 -0.33 13.45 12.88
N THR A 328 0.71 13.47 12.07
CA THR A 328 1.98 14.15 12.40
C THR A 328 1.77 15.66 12.46
N LYS A 329 2.21 16.26 13.56
CA LYS A 329 2.08 17.71 13.78
C LYS A 329 3.27 18.47 13.23
N GLN A 330 3.05 19.72 12.79
CA GLN A 330 4.14 20.58 12.32
C GLN A 330 5.23 20.77 13.39
N GLU A 331 4.83 20.98 14.64
CA GLU A 331 5.75 21.18 15.76
C GLU A 331 6.65 19.98 16.02
N GLU A 332 6.17 18.76 15.73
CA GLU A 332 6.97 17.52 15.82
C GLU A 332 8.07 17.50 14.75
N VAL A 333 7.73 17.95 13.54
CA VAL A 333 8.68 18.05 12.41
C VAL A 333 9.66 19.19 12.62
N ASP A 334 9.20 20.37 13.06
CA ASP A 334 10.06 21.53 13.34
C ASP A 334 11.13 21.19 14.39
N ALA A 335 10.74 20.45 15.44
CA ALA A 335 11.67 19.98 16.46
C ALA A 335 12.73 19.03 15.88
N LEU A 336 12.31 18.07 15.03
CA LEU A 336 13.24 17.15 14.38
C LEU A 336 14.20 17.88 13.42
N VAL A 337 13.69 18.77 12.58
CA VAL A 337 14.47 19.59 11.65
C VAL A 337 15.52 20.42 12.39
N LEU A 338 15.11 21.04 13.50
CA LEU A 338 16.04 21.80 14.35
C LEU A 338 17.15 20.91 14.93
N ASP A 339 16.84 19.70 15.37
CA ASP A 339 17.85 18.81 15.93
C ASP A 339 18.73 18.17 14.84
N ILE A 340 18.18 17.86 13.65
CA ILE A 340 18.97 17.47 12.47
C ILE A 340 19.98 18.56 12.12
N SER A 341 19.60 19.84 12.18
CA SER A 341 20.50 20.95 11.85
C SER A 341 21.74 21.05 12.75
N LYS A 342 21.70 20.43 13.94
CA LYS A 342 22.81 20.38 14.92
C LYS A 342 23.70 19.15 14.79
N LEU A 343 23.33 18.17 13.95
CA LEU A 343 24.14 16.97 13.74
C LEU A 343 25.54 17.34 13.19
N VAL A 344 26.54 16.65 13.67
CA VAL A 344 27.94 16.75 13.21
C VAL A 344 28.24 15.67 12.19
#